data_59e2e8889dd29d5f257473679b780e64
#
_entry.id   59e2e8889dd29d5f257473679b780e64
#
_cell.length_a   1.000
_cell.length_b   1.000
_cell.length_c   1.000
_cell.angle_alpha   90.00
_cell.angle_beta   90.00
_cell.angle_gamma   90.00
#
_symmetry.space_group_name_H-M   'P 1'
#
loop_
_entity.id
_entity.type
_entity.pdbx_description
1 polymer ?
#
loop_
_entity_poly.entity_id
_entity_poly.type
_entity_poly.pdbx_seq_one_letter_code
_entity_poly.pdbx_strand_id
1 'polypeptide(L)'
;KYCEALYHAYKRIEELSEVEGKLFDEAGHREERAEEKNGETVLHALPAGLRKNLERQLKKPSYYLKKMRSALEKEWKRQIVFLPHRAKHLASLSPLIDALKESGDYDCKIIPIPYYDRLGDGSLSDMHYEGADFPKEYEIGDYRSFNFAKELPDAIVINSPYDECNQVFTVDPFFYSKEMKKFTRKLVYIPYFVTDEIDAKSEEDGKAF
;
A
#
# COMPACT_ATOMS: atom_id res chain seq x y z
N LYS A 1 8.63 -7.83 -23.71
CA LYS A 1 8.09 -6.49 -24.06
C LYS A 1 8.13 -5.50 -22.91
N TYR A 2 7.67 -5.86 -21.68
CA TYR A 2 7.70 -4.95 -20.51
C TYR A 2 9.11 -4.71 -20.01
N CYS A 3 9.93 -5.75 -19.89
CA CYS A 3 11.34 -5.63 -19.49
C CYS A 3 12.16 -4.78 -20.47
N GLU A 4 11.90 -4.88 -21.77
CA GLU A 4 12.54 -4.03 -22.78
C GLU A 4 12.15 -2.56 -22.64
N ALA A 5 10.86 -2.27 -22.41
CA ALA A 5 10.39 -0.90 -22.19
C ALA A 5 10.96 -0.29 -20.92
N LEU A 6 11.05 -1.07 -19.81
CA LEU A 6 11.71 -0.68 -18.57
C LEU A 6 13.21 -0.45 -18.78
N TYR A 7 13.90 -1.31 -19.50
CA TYR A 7 15.32 -1.17 -19.80
C TYR A 7 15.60 0.10 -20.62
N HIS A 8 14.78 0.35 -21.65
CA HIS A 8 14.91 1.57 -22.45
C HIS A 8 14.58 2.85 -21.67
N ALA A 9 13.59 2.80 -20.75
CA ALA A 9 13.30 3.93 -19.87
C ALA A 9 14.44 4.18 -18.89
N TYR A 10 15.01 3.13 -18.28
CA TYR A 10 16.16 3.21 -17.39
C TYR A 10 17.40 3.80 -18.10
N LYS A 11 17.76 3.26 -19.26
CA LYS A 11 18.88 3.78 -20.07
C LYS A 11 18.71 5.25 -20.43
N ARG A 12 17.48 5.67 -20.69
CA ARG A 12 17.17 7.07 -21.02
C ARG A 12 17.29 8.00 -19.82
N ILE A 13 16.94 7.53 -18.65
CA ILE A 13 17.14 8.27 -17.38
C ILE A 13 18.63 8.39 -17.08
N GLU A 14 19.42 7.34 -17.29
CA GLU A 14 20.87 7.33 -17.13
C GLU A 14 21.55 8.35 -18.07
N GLU A 15 21.19 8.35 -19.37
CA GLU A 15 21.65 9.35 -20.35
C GLU A 15 21.28 10.80 -19.98
N LEU A 16 20.08 11.01 -19.41
CA LEU A 16 19.64 12.33 -18.95
C LEU A 16 20.39 12.79 -17.71
N SER A 17 20.69 11.88 -16.78
CA SER A 17 21.50 12.15 -15.60
C SER A 17 22.94 12.54 -15.95
N GLU A 18 23.54 11.90 -16.97
CA GLU A 18 24.86 12.28 -17.47
C GLU A 18 24.87 13.66 -18.15
N VAL A 19 23.78 13.99 -18.87
CA VAL A 19 23.63 15.32 -19.50
C VAL A 19 23.41 16.39 -18.44
N GLU A 20 22.64 16.11 -17.39
CA GLU A 20 22.46 16.98 -16.23
C GLU A 20 23.80 17.25 -15.52
N GLY A 21 24.59 16.20 -15.25
CA GLY A 21 25.92 16.32 -14.65
C GLY A 21 26.86 17.21 -15.46
N LYS A 22 26.92 17.05 -16.78
CA LYS A 22 27.72 17.89 -17.66
C LYS A 22 27.24 19.35 -17.74
N LEU A 23 25.92 19.57 -17.66
CA LEU A 23 25.35 20.92 -17.63
C LEU A 23 25.64 21.62 -16.29
N PHE A 24 25.68 20.90 -15.18
CA PHE A 24 26.08 21.42 -13.87
C PHE A 24 27.55 21.79 -13.84
N ASP A 25 28.43 20.98 -14.44
CA ASP A 25 29.89 21.30 -14.53
C ASP A 25 30.16 22.51 -15.42
N GLU A 26 29.43 22.69 -16.52
CA GLU A 26 29.56 23.87 -17.39
C GLU A 26 28.94 25.15 -16.80
N ALA A 27 27.86 25.00 -16.00
CA ALA A 27 27.22 26.13 -15.30
C ALA A 27 28.01 26.53 -14.04
N GLY A 28 28.62 25.56 -13.33
CA GLY A 28 29.39 25.78 -12.11
C GLY A 28 30.63 26.66 -12.28
N HIS A 29 31.10 26.89 -13.50
CA HIS A 29 32.18 27.84 -13.82
C HIS A 29 31.69 29.29 -14.04
N ARG A 30 30.39 29.58 -13.90
CA ARG A 30 29.84 30.93 -14.16
C ARG A 30 29.05 31.58 -13.04
N GLU A 31 28.71 30.87 -11.94
CA GLU A 31 27.90 31.46 -10.86
C GLU A 31 28.34 31.06 -9.46
N GLU A 32 29.33 31.75 -8.91
CA GLU A 32 29.34 32.04 -7.47
C GLU A 32 28.36 33.20 -7.22
N ARG A 33 27.09 32.88 -6.94
CA ARG A 33 26.03 33.66 -6.32
C ARG A 33 24.68 33.50 -7.04
N ALA A 34 23.92 32.51 -6.66
CA ALA A 34 22.45 32.64 -6.64
C ALA A 34 21.87 31.59 -5.68
N GLU A 35 21.14 32.07 -4.69
CA GLU A 35 20.40 31.31 -3.71
C GLU A 35 19.35 30.38 -4.36
N GLU A 36 19.21 29.22 -3.75
CA GLU A 36 18.24 28.16 -4.01
C GLU A 36 16.82 28.71 -4.19
N LYS A 37 16.29 28.69 -5.40
CA LYS A 37 14.84 28.84 -5.70
C LYS A 37 14.44 27.89 -6.80
N ASN A 38 13.59 26.91 -6.40
CA ASN A 38 12.72 26.04 -7.22
C ASN A 38 13.15 25.73 -8.66
N GLY A 39 13.19 24.43 -9.03
CA GLY A 39 13.62 23.89 -10.33
C GLY A 39 13.06 24.54 -11.61
N GLU A 40 12.00 25.37 -11.53
CA GLU A 40 11.50 26.19 -12.64
C GLU A 40 12.44 27.33 -13.03
N THR A 41 13.19 27.87 -12.07
CA THR A 41 14.07 29.05 -12.30
C THR A 41 15.30 28.67 -13.10
N VAL A 42 15.79 27.43 -12.96
CA VAL A 42 17.00 26.96 -13.68
C VAL A 42 16.72 26.74 -15.17
N LEU A 43 15.53 26.25 -15.54
CA LEU A 43 15.14 26.04 -16.93
C LEU A 43 15.02 27.36 -17.72
N HIS A 44 14.64 28.46 -17.08
CA HIS A 44 14.53 29.78 -17.70
C HIS A 44 15.90 30.46 -17.95
N ALA A 45 16.94 30.09 -17.21
CA ALA A 45 18.30 30.63 -17.36
C ALA A 45 19.07 29.99 -18.52
N LEU A 46 18.61 28.90 -19.12
CA LEU A 46 19.28 28.21 -20.21
C LEU A 46 19.12 28.94 -21.55
N PRO A 47 20.15 28.92 -22.43
CA PRO A 47 20.03 29.40 -23.82
C PRO A 47 18.87 28.73 -24.55
N ALA A 48 18.09 29.49 -25.33
CA ALA A 48 16.86 29.08 -25.98
C ALA A 48 16.99 27.77 -26.81
N GLY A 49 18.13 27.55 -27.46
CA GLY A 49 18.43 26.32 -28.22
C GLY A 49 18.58 25.08 -27.33
N LEU A 50 19.26 25.21 -26.21
CA LEU A 50 19.48 24.16 -25.22
C LEU A 50 18.16 23.81 -24.51
N ARG A 51 17.42 24.81 -24.09
CA ARG A 51 16.10 24.66 -23.50
C ARG A 51 15.13 23.87 -24.40
N LYS A 52 15.03 24.25 -25.67
CA LYS A 52 14.16 23.56 -26.65
C LYS A 52 14.59 22.12 -26.90
N ASN A 53 15.89 21.85 -26.87
CA ASN A 53 16.40 20.49 -27.00
C ASN A 53 16.10 19.65 -25.74
N LEU A 54 16.29 20.21 -24.55
CA LEU A 54 15.98 19.59 -23.26
C LEU A 54 14.47 19.27 -23.14
N GLU A 55 13.61 20.25 -23.44
CA GLU A 55 12.15 20.04 -23.47
C GLU A 55 11.73 18.93 -24.44
N ARG A 56 12.39 18.85 -25.60
CA ARG A 56 12.16 17.78 -26.56
C ARG A 56 12.61 16.40 -26.05
N GLN A 57 13.73 16.35 -25.33
CA GLN A 57 14.27 15.13 -24.75
C GLN A 57 13.42 14.65 -23.54
N LEU A 58 12.93 15.56 -22.71
CA LEU A 58 12.06 15.28 -21.56
C LEU A 58 10.64 14.82 -21.96
N LYS A 59 10.13 15.26 -23.11
CA LYS A 59 8.83 14.81 -23.63
C LYS A 59 8.79 13.33 -23.94
N LYS A 60 9.89 12.72 -24.38
CA LYS A 60 9.94 11.29 -24.74
C LYS A 60 9.81 10.34 -23.53
N PRO A 61 10.58 10.53 -22.44
CA PRO A 61 10.39 9.72 -21.22
C PRO A 61 8.99 9.85 -20.64
N SER A 62 8.43 11.05 -20.59
CA SER A 62 7.06 11.29 -20.13
C SER A 62 6.02 10.55 -20.95
N TYR A 63 6.17 10.49 -22.27
CA TYR A 63 5.30 9.70 -23.16
C TYR A 63 5.40 8.20 -22.85
N TYR A 64 6.62 7.66 -22.71
CA TYR A 64 6.81 6.25 -22.40
C TYR A 64 6.30 5.87 -21.02
N LEU A 65 6.52 6.72 -20.01
CA LEU A 65 5.99 6.53 -18.65
C LEU A 65 4.45 6.50 -18.66
N LYS A 66 3.81 7.41 -19.39
CA LYS A 66 2.34 7.40 -19.57
C LYS A 66 1.86 6.11 -20.25
N LYS A 67 2.55 5.67 -21.28
CA LYS A 67 2.21 4.44 -22.00
C LYS A 67 2.39 3.20 -21.14
N MET A 68 3.47 3.14 -20.36
CA MET A 68 3.71 2.06 -19.39
C MET A 68 2.65 2.05 -18.30
N ARG A 69 2.35 3.22 -17.71
CA ARG A 69 1.28 3.37 -16.73
C ARG A 69 -0.06 2.88 -17.26
N SER A 70 -0.47 3.33 -18.45
CA SER A 70 -1.72 2.91 -19.06
C SER A 70 -1.76 1.41 -19.39
N ALA A 71 -0.63 0.80 -19.75
CA ALA A 71 -0.55 -0.64 -19.97
C ALA A 71 -0.64 -1.43 -18.66
N LEU A 72 0.04 -0.95 -17.60
CA LEU A 72 -0.03 -1.52 -16.27
C LEU A 72 -1.43 -1.37 -15.67
N GLU A 73 -2.07 -0.22 -15.81
CA GLU A 73 -3.44 0.03 -15.30
C GLU A 73 -4.48 -0.91 -15.93
N LYS A 74 -4.25 -1.42 -17.15
CA LYS A 74 -5.16 -2.37 -17.82
C LYS A 74 -5.02 -3.81 -17.31
N GLU A 75 -3.84 -4.18 -16.81
CA GLU A 75 -3.53 -5.55 -16.38
C GLU A 75 -3.43 -5.65 -14.84
N TRP A 76 -3.33 -4.51 -14.16
CA TRP A 76 -3.13 -4.44 -12.72
C TRP A 76 -4.45 -4.48 -11.98
N LYS A 77 -4.67 -5.57 -11.28
CA LYS A 77 -5.73 -5.63 -10.27
C LYS A 77 -5.20 -5.05 -8.95
N ARG A 78 -5.99 -4.22 -8.31
CA ARG A 78 -5.66 -3.72 -6.97
C ARG A 78 -5.75 -4.86 -5.96
N GLN A 79 -4.71 -5.07 -5.19
CA GLN A 79 -4.68 -6.13 -4.21
C GLN A 79 -5.31 -5.68 -2.89
N ILE A 80 -6.31 -6.42 -2.43
CA ILE A 80 -6.94 -6.20 -1.13
C ILE A 80 -6.77 -7.46 -0.30
N VAL A 81 -6.19 -7.30 0.89
CA VAL A 81 -5.95 -8.40 1.83
C VAL A 81 -6.93 -8.30 2.99
N PHE A 82 -7.66 -9.38 3.25
CA PHE A 82 -8.59 -9.51 4.36
C PHE A 82 -7.96 -10.39 5.44
N LEU A 83 -7.96 -9.92 6.69
CA LEU A 83 -7.33 -10.57 7.84
C LEU A 83 -8.35 -10.97 8.90
N PRO A 84 -9.24 -11.91 8.64
CA PRO A 84 -10.14 -12.46 9.66
C PRO A 84 -9.36 -13.36 10.62
N HIS A 85 -9.61 -13.24 11.93
CA HIS A 85 -8.99 -14.12 12.91
C HIS A 85 -9.85 -15.36 13.24
N ARG A 86 -11.16 -15.35 12.93
CA ARG A 86 -12.05 -16.51 13.09
C ARG A 86 -12.86 -16.76 11.82
N ALA A 87 -13.09 -18.03 11.50
CA ALA A 87 -13.83 -18.42 10.30
C ALA A 87 -15.25 -17.82 10.28
N LYS A 88 -15.94 -17.79 11.43
CA LYS A 88 -17.28 -17.19 11.56
C LYS A 88 -17.33 -15.69 11.22
N HIS A 89 -16.23 -14.98 11.36
CA HIS A 89 -16.16 -13.54 11.05
C HIS A 89 -16.08 -13.26 9.55
N LEU A 90 -15.84 -14.28 8.72
CA LEU A 90 -15.88 -14.12 7.27
C LEU A 90 -17.24 -13.65 6.77
N ALA A 91 -18.33 -14.01 7.48
CA ALA A 91 -19.67 -13.57 7.12
C ALA A 91 -19.85 -12.05 7.05
N SER A 92 -19.09 -11.28 7.85
CA SER A 92 -19.11 -9.80 7.78
C SER A 92 -18.32 -9.26 6.60
N LEU A 93 -17.39 -10.03 6.03
CA LEU A 93 -16.49 -9.63 4.96
C LEU A 93 -16.94 -10.15 3.59
N SER A 94 -17.62 -11.30 3.54
CA SER A 94 -17.97 -11.98 2.29
C SER A 94 -18.75 -11.11 1.31
N PRO A 95 -19.74 -10.28 1.71
CA PRO A 95 -20.44 -9.43 0.73
C PRO A 95 -19.52 -8.45 0.01
N LEU A 96 -18.54 -7.89 0.74
CA LEU A 96 -17.54 -7.00 0.15
C LEU A 96 -16.57 -7.77 -0.76
N ILE A 97 -16.09 -8.93 -0.31
CA ILE A 97 -15.20 -9.78 -1.09
C ILE A 97 -15.83 -10.17 -2.42
N ASP A 98 -17.10 -10.61 -2.38
CA ASP A 98 -17.83 -11.06 -3.56
C ASP A 98 -18.06 -9.90 -4.53
N ALA A 99 -18.50 -8.75 -4.05
CA ALA A 99 -18.68 -7.56 -4.88
C ALA A 99 -17.35 -7.09 -5.54
N LEU A 100 -16.24 -7.14 -4.82
CA LEU A 100 -14.93 -6.80 -5.35
C LEU A 100 -14.45 -7.81 -6.41
N LYS A 101 -14.69 -9.11 -6.19
CA LYS A 101 -14.37 -10.15 -7.17
C LYS A 101 -15.22 -10.02 -8.44
N GLU A 102 -16.52 -9.75 -8.30
CA GLU A 102 -17.43 -9.54 -9.42
C GLU A 102 -17.05 -8.34 -10.29
N SER A 103 -16.50 -7.27 -9.70
CA SER A 103 -16.03 -6.10 -10.47
C SER A 103 -14.88 -6.43 -11.41
N GLY A 104 -14.10 -7.48 -11.14
CA GLY A 104 -12.95 -7.89 -11.91
C GLY A 104 -11.69 -7.04 -11.75
N ASP A 105 -11.78 -5.91 -11.04
CA ASP A 105 -10.70 -4.91 -10.87
C ASP A 105 -9.78 -5.18 -9.68
N TYR A 106 -10.15 -6.16 -8.84
CA TYR A 106 -9.47 -6.43 -7.57
C TYR A 106 -8.97 -7.88 -7.48
N ASP A 107 -7.79 -8.03 -6.87
CA ASP A 107 -7.25 -9.31 -6.40
C ASP A 107 -7.48 -9.38 -4.89
N CYS A 108 -8.47 -10.19 -4.47
CA CYS A 108 -8.87 -10.33 -3.08
C CYS A 108 -8.21 -11.56 -2.47
N LYS A 109 -7.37 -11.35 -1.46
CA LYS A 109 -6.73 -12.44 -0.69
C LYS A 109 -7.30 -12.48 0.72
N ILE A 110 -7.72 -13.66 1.14
CA ILE A 110 -8.22 -13.91 2.50
C ILE A 110 -7.11 -14.66 3.23
N ILE A 111 -6.59 -14.05 4.27
CA ILE A 111 -5.48 -14.60 5.05
C ILE A 111 -5.91 -14.64 6.52
N PRO A 112 -6.37 -15.79 7.00
CA PRO A 112 -6.67 -15.98 8.41
C PRO A 112 -5.43 -15.72 9.25
N ILE A 113 -5.62 -15.03 10.38
CA ILE A 113 -4.52 -14.68 11.27
C ILE A 113 -4.68 -15.35 12.63
N PRO A 114 -3.58 -15.69 13.32
CA PRO A 114 -3.61 -16.28 14.65
C PRO A 114 -4.09 -15.28 15.70
N TYR A 115 -4.71 -15.81 16.76
CA TYR A 115 -5.18 -15.05 17.90
C TYR A 115 -4.99 -15.83 19.20
N TYR A 116 -5.12 -15.14 20.32
CA TYR A 116 -4.97 -15.65 21.68
C TYR A 116 -6.11 -15.13 22.54
N ASP A 117 -6.70 -15.97 23.39
CA ASP A 117 -7.63 -15.51 24.42
C ASP A 117 -6.83 -14.91 25.60
N ARG A 118 -7.38 -13.90 26.29
CA ARG A 118 -6.80 -13.37 27.50
C ARG A 118 -7.40 -14.09 28.70
N LEU A 119 -6.51 -14.61 29.54
CA LEU A 119 -6.89 -15.28 30.78
C LEU A 119 -7.15 -14.25 31.88
N GLY A 120 -7.85 -14.67 32.94
CA GLY A 120 -8.24 -13.78 34.03
C GLY A 120 -7.06 -13.15 34.80
N ASP A 121 -5.85 -13.69 34.68
CA ASP A 121 -4.60 -13.14 35.23
C ASP A 121 -3.86 -12.21 34.24
N GLY A 122 -4.45 -11.97 33.05
CA GLY A 122 -3.87 -11.13 32.00
C GLY A 122 -2.90 -11.86 31.07
N SER A 123 -2.56 -13.13 31.35
CA SER A 123 -1.74 -13.96 30.46
C SER A 123 -2.52 -14.34 29.18
N LEU A 124 -1.80 -14.85 28.18
CA LEU A 124 -2.40 -15.31 26.93
C LEU A 124 -2.56 -16.84 26.96
N SER A 125 -3.63 -17.34 26.32
CA SER A 125 -3.84 -18.76 26.03
C SER A 125 -2.78 -19.29 25.05
N ASP A 126 -2.87 -20.59 24.74
CA ASP A 126 -2.22 -21.13 23.55
C ASP A 126 -2.77 -20.45 22.29
N MET A 127 -1.95 -20.47 21.23
CA MET A 127 -2.30 -19.88 19.94
C MET A 127 -3.46 -20.61 19.28
N HIS A 128 -4.48 -19.85 18.91
CA HIS A 128 -5.59 -20.34 18.08
C HIS A 128 -5.36 -19.94 16.62
N TYR A 129 -5.66 -20.86 15.71
CA TYR A 129 -5.62 -20.62 14.27
C TYR A 129 -6.68 -21.45 13.55
N GLU A 130 -7.63 -20.78 12.93
CA GLU A 130 -8.82 -21.39 12.30
C GLU A 130 -8.69 -21.47 10.76
N GLY A 131 -7.50 -21.39 10.17
CA GLY A 131 -7.34 -21.35 8.72
C GLY A 131 -7.97 -22.55 7.97
N ALA A 132 -8.03 -23.72 8.60
CA ALA A 132 -8.65 -24.92 8.02
C ALA A 132 -10.19 -24.91 8.06
N ASP A 133 -10.79 -24.05 8.89
CA ASP A 133 -12.25 -24.00 9.13
C ASP A 133 -12.96 -23.04 8.18
N PHE A 134 -12.21 -22.32 7.35
CA PHE A 134 -12.75 -21.40 6.36
C PHE A 134 -13.42 -22.13 5.20
N PRO A 135 -14.51 -21.56 4.63
CA PRO A 135 -15.22 -22.17 3.50
C PRO A 135 -14.32 -22.39 2.29
N LYS A 136 -14.42 -23.58 1.69
CA LYS A 136 -13.59 -24.01 0.56
C LYS A 136 -13.83 -23.25 -0.76
N GLU A 137 -14.93 -22.51 -0.84
CA GLU A 137 -15.27 -21.65 -1.97
C GLU A 137 -14.36 -20.43 -2.09
N TYR A 138 -13.66 -20.08 -1.00
CA TYR A 138 -12.68 -19.00 -1.00
C TYR A 138 -11.27 -19.57 -1.04
N GLU A 139 -10.42 -18.91 -1.83
CA GLU A 139 -8.99 -19.20 -1.81
C GLU A 139 -8.39 -18.59 -0.54
N ILE A 140 -7.98 -19.45 0.39
CA ILE A 140 -7.42 -19.05 1.68
C ILE A 140 -5.92 -19.11 1.63
N GLY A 141 -5.27 -17.97 1.89
CA GLY A 141 -3.83 -17.84 1.99
C GLY A 141 -3.29 -18.24 3.37
N ASP A 142 -2.04 -18.65 3.42
CA ASP A 142 -1.32 -18.91 4.68
C ASP A 142 -0.55 -17.66 5.10
N TYR A 143 -0.84 -17.14 6.30
CA TYR A 143 -0.19 -15.96 6.88
C TYR A 143 1.34 -16.11 7.02
N ARG A 144 1.85 -17.36 7.14
CA ARG A 144 3.27 -17.64 7.28
C ARG A 144 4.03 -17.41 5.97
N SER A 145 3.37 -17.63 4.84
CA SER A 145 3.97 -17.52 3.50
C SER A 145 3.73 -16.14 2.86
N PHE A 146 2.78 -15.35 3.35
CA PHE A 146 2.44 -14.05 2.78
C PHE A 146 3.42 -12.97 3.25
N ASN A 147 4.16 -12.37 2.33
CA ASN A 147 5.14 -11.34 2.63
C ASN A 147 4.57 -9.94 2.41
N PHE A 148 4.02 -9.32 3.46
CA PHE A 148 3.42 -7.98 3.39
C PHE A 148 4.39 -6.90 2.90
N ALA A 149 5.67 -6.97 3.27
CA ALA A 149 6.67 -5.99 2.87
C ALA A 149 7.02 -6.06 1.37
N LYS A 150 6.84 -7.23 0.75
CA LYS A 150 7.04 -7.43 -0.69
C LYS A 150 5.78 -7.12 -1.49
N GLU A 151 4.63 -7.60 -0.99
CA GLU A 151 3.34 -7.49 -1.70
C GLU A 151 2.78 -6.07 -1.66
N LEU A 152 2.95 -5.34 -0.53
CA LEU A 152 2.47 -3.96 -0.32
C LEU A 152 1.04 -3.76 -0.81
N PRO A 153 0.05 -4.46 -0.26
CA PRO A 153 -1.33 -4.43 -0.75
C PRO A 153 -1.92 -3.02 -0.74
N ASP A 154 -2.77 -2.71 -1.72
CA ASP A 154 -3.45 -1.42 -1.85
C ASP A 154 -4.36 -1.11 -0.65
N ALA A 155 -4.98 -2.16 -0.09
CA ALA A 155 -5.73 -2.06 1.15
C ALA A 155 -5.60 -3.33 2.00
N ILE A 156 -5.64 -3.17 3.32
CA ILE A 156 -5.78 -4.26 4.29
C ILE A 156 -7.07 -4.05 5.06
N VAL A 157 -7.88 -5.10 5.16
CA VAL A 157 -9.15 -5.12 5.89
C VAL A 157 -9.01 -5.99 7.12
N ILE A 158 -9.28 -5.43 8.29
CA ILE A 158 -9.21 -6.12 9.59
C ILE A 158 -10.56 -6.17 10.29
N ASN A 159 -10.78 -7.18 11.12
CA ASN A 159 -11.97 -7.30 11.96
C ASN A 159 -11.71 -6.86 13.42
N SER A 160 -10.46 -6.70 13.84
CA SER A 160 -10.11 -6.33 15.20
C SER A 160 -9.06 -5.21 15.18
N PRO A 161 -9.44 -3.96 15.48
CA PRO A 161 -8.52 -2.82 15.52
C PRO A 161 -7.95 -2.58 16.92
N TYR A 162 -8.37 -3.36 17.92
CA TYR A 162 -8.15 -3.04 19.33
C TYR A 162 -6.74 -3.34 19.84
N ASP A 163 -5.93 -4.05 19.03
CA ASP A 163 -4.54 -4.37 19.31
C ASP A 163 -4.36 -4.92 20.77
N GLU A 164 -3.50 -4.28 21.58
CA GLU A 164 -3.28 -4.65 22.97
C GLU A 164 -4.42 -4.25 23.92
N CYS A 165 -5.34 -3.41 23.51
CA CYS A 165 -6.38 -2.84 24.38
C CYS A 165 -7.57 -3.78 24.60
N ASN A 166 -7.76 -4.80 23.76
CA ASN A 166 -8.84 -5.78 23.94
C ASN A 166 -8.55 -6.67 25.14
N GLN A 167 -9.53 -6.74 26.08
CA GLN A 167 -9.37 -7.48 27.33
C GLN A 167 -9.82 -8.95 27.25
N VAL A 168 -10.43 -9.36 26.15
CA VAL A 168 -10.98 -10.72 25.97
C VAL A 168 -10.05 -11.58 25.12
N PHE A 169 -9.51 -11.02 24.07
CA PHE A 169 -8.58 -11.70 23.16
C PHE A 169 -7.63 -10.70 22.52
N THR A 170 -6.59 -11.19 21.87
CA THR A 170 -5.72 -10.38 21.02
C THR A 170 -5.32 -11.18 19.79
N VAL A 171 -5.21 -10.51 18.65
CA VAL A 171 -4.54 -11.12 17.49
C VAL A 171 -3.04 -11.15 17.73
N ASP A 172 -2.32 -11.95 16.97
CA ASP A 172 -0.85 -11.94 17.05
C ASP A 172 -0.32 -10.52 16.84
N PRO A 173 0.61 -10.05 17.67
CA PRO A 173 1.11 -8.66 17.63
C PRO A 173 1.63 -8.18 16.28
N PHE A 174 2.11 -9.11 15.43
CA PHE A 174 2.49 -8.77 14.05
C PHE A 174 1.33 -8.20 13.25
N PHE A 175 0.09 -8.63 13.52
CA PHE A 175 -1.13 -8.20 12.82
C PHE A 175 -1.87 -7.05 13.51
N TYR A 176 -1.26 -6.39 14.47
CA TYR A 176 -1.83 -5.20 15.06
C TYR A 176 -2.05 -4.10 14.03
N SER A 177 -3.07 -3.30 14.22
CA SER A 177 -3.45 -2.23 13.29
C SER A 177 -2.28 -1.28 13.01
N LYS A 178 -1.51 -0.94 14.04
CA LYS A 178 -0.31 -0.11 13.94
C LYS A 178 0.80 -0.75 13.09
N GLU A 179 0.92 -2.09 13.11
CA GLU A 179 1.89 -2.80 12.28
C GLU A 179 1.41 -2.91 10.83
N MET A 180 0.13 -3.25 10.61
CA MET A 180 -0.45 -3.37 9.27
C MET A 180 -0.45 -2.05 8.51
N LYS A 181 -0.58 -0.91 9.18
CA LYS A 181 -0.45 0.43 8.58
C LYS A 181 0.90 0.67 7.89
N LYS A 182 1.95 -0.07 8.24
CA LYS A 182 3.27 0.06 7.62
C LYS A 182 3.30 -0.53 6.19
N PHE A 183 2.40 -1.44 5.88
CA PHE A 183 2.39 -2.21 4.63
C PHE A 183 1.30 -1.77 3.64
N THR A 184 0.42 -0.86 4.02
CA THR A 184 -0.65 -0.39 3.14
C THR A 184 -0.94 1.10 3.31
N ARG A 185 -1.50 1.70 2.25
CA ARG A 185 -2.00 3.08 2.32
C ARG A 185 -3.41 3.17 2.90
N LYS A 186 -4.17 2.06 2.91
CA LYS A 186 -5.54 2.00 3.40
C LYS A 186 -5.69 0.81 4.34
N LEU A 187 -5.81 1.10 5.63
CA LEU A 187 -6.29 0.14 6.60
C LEU A 187 -7.77 0.38 6.83
N VAL A 188 -8.58 -0.67 6.67
CA VAL A 188 -10.04 -0.62 6.80
C VAL A 188 -10.46 -1.55 7.92
N TYR A 189 -11.28 -1.05 8.84
CA TYR A 189 -11.90 -1.85 9.86
C TYR A 189 -13.35 -2.16 9.47
N ILE A 190 -13.71 -3.44 9.47
CA ILE A 190 -15.08 -3.92 9.32
C ILE A 190 -15.42 -4.76 10.55
N PRO A 191 -16.36 -4.30 11.40
CA PRO A 191 -16.75 -5.04 12.58
C PRO A 191 -17.45 -6.37 12.20
N TYR A 192 -17.29 -7.39 13.02
CA TYR A 192 -17.98 -8.67 12.90
C TYR A 192 -19.25 -8.74 13.78
N PHE A 193 -19.63 -7.63 14.37
CA PHE A 193 -20.82 -7.46 15.23
C PHE A 193 -21.46 -6.11 14.93
N VAL A 194 -22.72 -5.98 15.30
CA VAL A 194 -23.44 -4.70 15.24
C VAL A 194 -23.05 -3.89 16.47
N THR A 195 -22.56 -2.70 16.25
CA THR A 195 -22.28 -1.71 17.31
C THR A 195 -23.51 -0.85 17.54
N ASP A 196 -23.71 -0.39 18.78
CA ASP A 196 -24.60 0.73 19.06
C ASP A 196 -24.08 2.02 18.40
N GLU A 197 -24.93 3.04 18.37
CA GLU A 197 -24.54 4.36 17.87
C GLU A 197 -23.32 4.89 18.65
N ILE A 198 -22.27 5.25 17.92
CA ILE A 198 -21.06 5.83 18.52
C ILE A 198 -21.24 7.33 18.59
N ASP A 199 -21.33 7.89 19.79
CA ASP A 199 -21.27 9.35 19.98
C ASP A 199 -19.82 9.82 20.06
N ALA A 200 -19.32 10.41 18.98
CA ALA A 200 -17.97 10.97 18.91
C ALA A 200 -17.67 12.07 19.99
N LYS A 201 -18.70 12.55 20.68
CA LYS A 201 -18.58 13.52 21.78
C LYS A 201 -18.57 12.85 23.16
N SER A 202 -18.90 11.57 23.24
CA SER A 202 -18.85 10.80 24.47
C SER A 202 -17.38 10.49 24.81
N GLU A 203 -17.01 10.82 26.04
CA GLU A 203 -15.66 10.50 26.56
C GLU A 203 -15.41 9.00 26.69
N GLU A 204 -16.49 8.20 26.85
CA GLU A 204 -16.44 6.74 26.93
C GLU A 204 -16.26 6.12 25.54
N ASP A 205 -16.95 6.62 24.52
CA ASP A 205 -16.84 6.13 23.15
C ASP A 205 -15.50 6.52 22.50
N GLY A 206 -14.95 7.68 22.87
CA GLY A 206 -13.63 8.13 22.41
C GLY A 206 -12.45 7.32 22.95
N LYS A 207 -12.65 6.51 23.99
CA LYS A 207 -11.61 5.59 24.53
C LYS A 207 -11.63 4.21 23.89
N ALA A 208 -12.65 3.90 23.10
CA ALA A 208 -12.80 2.61 22.43
C ALA A 208 -12.03 2.55 21.09
N PHE A 209 -11.54 3.66 20.59
CA PHE A 209 -10.78 3.84 19.36
C PHE A 209 -9.53 4.68 19.61
#